data_b1c317713b14c5755dc3e7718a103f11
#
_entry.id   b1c317713b14c5755dc3e7718a103f11
#
_cell.length_a   1.000
_cell.length_b   1.000
_cell.length_c   1.000
_cell.angle_alpha   90.00
_cell.angle_beta   90.00
_cell.angle_gamma   90.00
#
_symmetry.space_group_name_H-M   'P 1'
#
loop_
_entity.id
_entity.type
_entity.pdbx_description
1 polymer ?
#
loop_
_entity_poly.entity_id
_entity_poly.type
_entity_poly.pdbx_seq_one_letter_code
_entity_poly.pdbx_strand_id
1 'polypeptide(L)'
;MADIIRVSKNFALSEMVKSATAVRLNVDNSPSSVHLVNLTHLAIHILQPVRDQFGVITINSGYRSPALNAKVGGSKTSQHCNGQAADFESFSTPNPDLAKWIAKNLEFDQLILEFYDGKDPNSGWVHCSYNLMGNRKKIMTALKTKSGVQYKNGFVSA
;
A
#
# COMPACT_ATOMS: atom_id res chain seq x y z
N MET A 1 -7.64 28.88 4.57
CA MET A 1 -7.13 27.63 3.94
C MET A 1 -7.22 26.52 4.96
N ALA A 2 -7.69 25.35 4.56
CA ALA A 2 -7.66 24.19 5.47
C ALA A 2 -6.22 23.77 5.72
N ASP A 3 -5.86 23.52 6.98
CA ASP A 3 -4.52 23.05 7.33
C ASP A 3 -4.27 21.67 6.75
N ILE A 4 -3.08 21.49 6.16
CA ILE A 4 -2.67 20.18 5.63
C ILE A 4 -2.23 19.33 6.81
N ILE A 5 -2.98 18.27 7.10
CA ILE A 5 -2.60 17.27 8.11
C ILE A 5 -1.54 16.37 7.50
N ARG A 6 -0.35 16.39 8.07
CA ARG A 6 0.76 15.51 7.65
C ARG A 6 0.88 14.29 8.55
N VAL A 7 1.07 13.15 7.94
CA VAL A 7 1.34 11.86 8.63
C VAL A 7 2.84 11.53 8.64
N SER A 8 3.62 12.18 7.77
CA SER A 8 5.09 12.20 7.81
C SER A 8 5.62 13.42 7.05
N LYS A 9 6.94 13.57 6.95
CA LYS A 9 7.59 14.71 6.30
C LYS A 9 7.04 15.04 4.91
N ASN A 10 6.82 14.02 4.07
CA ASN A 10 6.41 14.19 2.68
C ASN A 10 4.98 13.68 2.38
N PHE A 11 4.29 13.10 3.36
CA PHE A 11 2.96 12.53 3.14
C PHE A 11 1.88 13.27 3.92
N ALA A 12 0.83 13.68 3.21
CA ALA A 12 -0.39 14.23 3.80
C ALA A 12 -1.42 13.14 4.05
N LEU A 13 -2.26 13.31 5.07
CA LEU A 13 -3.38 12.40 5.35
C LEU A 13 -4.30 12.25 4.13
N SER A 14 -4.54 13.34 3.40
CA SER A 14 -5.38 13.32 2.20
C SER A 14 -4.91 12.33 1.13
N GLU A 15 -3.58 12.12 1.00
CA GLU A 15 -3.03 11.12 0.07
C GLU A 15 -3.30 9.69 0.53
N MET A 16 -3.38 9.48 1.84
CA MET A 16 -3.56 8.17 2.46
C MET A 16 -5.02 7.70 2.45
N VAL A 17 -5.98 8.61 2.23
CA VAL A 17 -7.43 8.32 2.30
C VAL A 17 -8.16 8.59 0.99
N LYS A 18 -7.50 9.17 0.00
CA LYS A 18 -8.14 9.48 -1.29
C LYS A 18 -8.59 8.21 -2.00
N SER A 19 -9.76 8.26 -2.61
CA SER A 19 -10.29 7.19 -3.46
C SER A 19 -11.28 7.75 -4.48
N ALA A 20 -10.94 7.63 -5.77
CA ALA A 20 -11.85 8.00 -6.84
C ALA A 20 -13.14 7.15 -6.82
N THR A 21 -13.04 5.89 -6.42
CA THR A 21 -14.21 5.01 -6.27
C THR A 21 -15.11 5.47 -5.15
N ALA A 22 -14.56 5.87 -4.00
CA ALA A 22 -15.35 6.40 -2.88
C ALA A 22 -16.13 7.65 -3.30
N VAL A 23 -15.48 8.57 -3.99
CA VAL A 23 -16.13 9.79 -4.52
C VAL A 23 -17.24 9.43 -5.51
N ARG A 24 -16.94 8.61 -6.51
CA ARG A 24 -17.91 8.22 -7.56
C ARG A 24 -19.13 7.50 -7.00
N LEU A 25 -18.96 6.66 -5.99
CA LEU A 25 -20.03 5.86 -5.38
C LEU A 25 -20.64 6.50 -4.12
N ASN A 26 -20.18 7.71 -3.78
CA ASN A 26 -20.59 8.43 -2.57
C ASN A 26 -20.47 7.57 -1.30
N VAL A 27 -19.32 6.90 -1.15
CA VAL A 27 -19.00 6.08 0.02
C VAL A 27 -18.09 6.86 0.95
N ASP A 28 -18.44 6.91 2.23
CA ASP A 28 -17.59 7.52 3.25
C ASP A 28 -16.31 6.70 3.44
N ASN A 29 -15.16 7.37 3.30
CA ASN A 29 -13.84 6.80 3.50
C ASN A 29 -13.05 7.54 4.60
N SER A 30 -13.74 8.07 5.60
CA SER A 30 -13.14 8.78 6.72
C SER A 30 -12.51 7.79 7.71
N PRO A 31 -11.22 7.94 8.04
CA PRO A 31 -10.56 7.08 9.03
C PRO A 31 -10.93 7.48 10.45
N SER A 32 -11.02 6.50 11.36
CA SER A 32 -11.11 6.74 12.80
C SER A 32 -9.75 7.18 13.37
N SER A 33 -9.74 7.60 14.65
CA SER A 33 -8.49 7.94 15.34
C SER A 33 -7.48 6.80 15.40
N VAL A 34 -7.93 5.57 15.56
CA VAL A 34 -7.07 4.37 15.53
C VAL A 34 -6.46 4.18 14.13
N HIS A 35 -7.25 4.36 13.08
CA HIS A 35 -6.76 4.29 11.71
C HIS A 35 -5.74 5.39 11.40
N LEU A 36 -5.93 6.60 11.94
CA LEU A 36 -4.97 7.70 11.82
C LEU A 36 -3.62 7.36 12.43
N VAL A 37 -3.61 6.76 13.61
CA VAL A 37 -2.37 6.30 14.26
C VAL A 37 -1.67 5.26 13.38
N ASN A 38 -2.40 4.27 12.88
CA ASN A 38 -1.83 3.24 12.01
C ASN A 38 -1.28 3.84 10.70
N LEU A 39 -2.01 4.74 10.06
CA LEU A 39 -1.56 5.44 8.85
C LEU A 39 -0.29 6.26 9.09
N THR A 40 -0.19 6.93 10.23
CA THR A 40 1.00 7.67 10.61
C THR A 40 2.22 6.75 10.73
N HIS A 41 2.09 5.62 11.41
CA HIS A 41 3.18 4.65 11.53
C HIS A 41 3.53 3.99 10.20
N LEU A 42 2.56 3.67 9.36
CA LEU A 42 2.79 3.19 8.00
C LEU A 42 3.60 4.21 7.18
N ALA A 43 3.23 5.49 7.27
CA ALA A 43 3.95 6.56 6.57
C ALA A 43 5.38 6.71 7.09
N ILE A 44 5.60 6.72 8.40
CA ILE A 44 6.93 6.90 9.00
C ILE A 44 7.86 5.70 8.75
N HIS A 45 7.35 4.48 8.89
CA HIS A 45 8.18 3.27 8.84
C HIS A 45 8.33 2.67 7.44
N ILE A 46 7.42 2.93 6.52
CA ILE A 46 7.42 2.36 5.16
C ILE A 46 7.54 3.45 4.10
N LEU A 47 6.57 4.34 4.01
CA LEU A 47 6.46 5.25 2.86
C LEU A 47 7.55 6.31 2.85
N GLN A 48 7.87 6.92 4.00
CA GLN A 48 8.89 7.94 4.09
C GLN A 48 10.29 7.40 3.77
N PRO A 49 10.75 6.26 4.33
CA PRO A 49 12.02 5.66 3.93
C PRO A 49 12.12 5.34 2.44
N VAL A 50 11.06 4.81 1.84
CA VAL A 50 11.01 4.57 0.39
C VAL A 50 11.10 5.87 -0.39
N ARG A 51 10.36 6.90 0.04
CA ARG A 51 10.40 8.26 -0.55
C ARG A 51 11.78 8.89 -0.46
N ASP A 52 12.46 8.74 0.68
CA ASP A 52 13.80 9.30 0.89
C ASP A 52 14.85 8.60 0.01
N GLN A 53 14.69 7.31 -0.24
CA GLN A 53 15.60 6.51 -1.08
C GLN A 53 15.38 6.73 -2.57
N PHE A 54 14.15 6.75 -3.04
CA PHE A 54 13.82 6.66 -4.47
C PHE A 54 13.20 7.93 -5.06
N GLY A 55 12.96 8.95 -4.24
CA GLY A 55 12.25 10.14 -4.70
C GLY A 55 10.74 9.97 -4.64
N VAL A 56 10.01 10.70 -5.47
CA VAL A 56 8.54 10.73 -5.43
C VAL A 56 7.94 9.35 -5.67
N ILE A 57 7.05 8.95 -4.76
CA ILE A 57 6.19 7.78 -4.91
C ILE A 57 4.71 8.22 -4.91
N THR A 58 3.89 7.48 -5.63
CA THR A 58 2.44 7.70 -5.73
C THR A 58 1.71 6.65 -4.93
N ILE A 59 0.84 7.08 -4.02
CA ILE A 59 -0.06 6.20 -3.28
C ILE A 59 -1.30 5.95 -4.13
N ASN A 60 -1.48 4.71 -4.57
CA ASN A 60 -2.64 4.29 -5.36
C ASN A 60 -3.84 3.97 -4.47
N SER A 61 -3.59 3.39 -3.30
CA SER A 61 -4.60 3.07 -2.29
C SER A 61 -3.96 3.04 -0.91
N GLY A 62 -4.53 3.76 0.04
CA GLY A 62 -4.17 3.70 1.44
C GLY A 62 -5.31 3.12 2.27
N TYR A 63 -5.89 3.91 3.18
CA TYR A 63 -7.04 3.49 3.96
C TYR A 63 -8.25 3.22 3.07
N ARG A 64 -8.95 2.14 3.37
CA ARG A 64 -10.25 1.80 2.80
C ARG A 64 -11.24 1.49 3.92
N SER A 65 -12.33 2.24 4.00
CA SER A 65 -13.42 1.87 4.88
C SER A 65 -13.96 0.47 4.50
N PRO A 66 -14.54 -0.29 5.43
CA PRO A 66 -15.12 -1.60 5.10
C PRO A 66 -16.12 -1.54 3.93
N ALA A 67 -16.93 -0.48 3.87
CA ALA A 67 -17.86 -0.26 2.76
C ALA A 67 -17.16 -0.07 1.43
N LEU A 68 -16.10 0.75 1.36
CA LEU A 68 -15.29 0.93 0.16
C LEU A 68 -14.57 -0.36 -0.22
N ASN A 69 -14.00 -1.05 0.76
CA ASN A 69 -13.28 -2.32 0.53
C ASN A 69 -14.18 -3.37 -0.12
N ALA A 70 -15.43 -3.47 0.32
CA ALA A 70 -16.42 -4.37 -0.30
C ALA A 70 -16.72 -3.97 -1.77
N LYS A 71 -16.79 -2.66 -2.06
CA LYS A 71 -17.04 -2.16 -3.43
C LYS A 71 -15.90 -2.43 -4.40
N VAL A 72 -14.65 -2.44 -3.93
CA VAL A 72 -13.48 -2.74 -4.78
C VAL A 72 -13.09 -4.23 -4.76
N GLY A 73 -13.86 -5.09 -4.09
CA GLY A 73 -13.61 -6.53 -4.04
C GLY A 73 -12.41 -6.94 -3.19
N GLY A 74 -12.06 -6.13 -2.19
CA GLY A 74 -10.97 -6.43 -1.26
C GLY A 74 -11.33 -7.56 -0.28
N SER A 75 -10.29 -8.21 0.26
CA SER A 75 -10.46 -9.21 1.32
C SER A 75 -11.14 -8.61 2.55
N LYS A 76 -12.03 -9.37 3.20
CA LYS A 76 -12.69 -8.96 4.45
C LYS A 76 -11.69 -8.71 5.59
N THR A 77 -10.50 -9.30 5.53
CA THR A 77 -9.42 -9.14 6.50
C THR A 77 -8.31 -8.22 6.00
N SER A 78 -8.61 -7.36 5.04
CA SER A 78 -7.64 -6.45 4.43
C SER A 78 -7.06 -5.47 5.46
N GLN A 79 -5.74 -5.36 5.51
CA GLN A 79 -5.04 -4.38 6.35
C GLN A 79 -5.26 -2.93 5.90
N HIS A 80 -5.71 -2.69 4.66
CA HIS A 80 -6.19 -1.38 4.24
C HIS A 80 -7.35 -0.86 5.10
N CYS A 81 -8.22 -1.76 5.58
CA CYS A 81 -9.34 -1.39 6.45
C CYS A 81 -8.91 -0.94 7.85
N ASN A 82 -7.69 -1.28 8.25
CA ASN A 82 -7.12 -0.88 9.54
C ASN A 82 -6.19 0.35 9.43
N GLY A 83 -5.98 0.88 8.24
CA GLY A 83 -4.97 1.92 7.99
C GLY A 83 -3.53 1.40 8.06
N GLN A 84 -3.32 0.12 7.91
CA GLN A 84 -2.02 -0.54 8.06
C GLN A 84 -1.33 -0.86 6.74
N ALA A 85 -1.97 -0.65 5.59
CA ALA A 85 -1.44 -0.99 4.28
C ALA A 85 -1.57 0.14 3.27
N ALA A 86 -0.63 0.18 2.34
CA ALA A 86 -0.68 1.03 1.16
C ALA A 86 -0.22 0.27 -0.09
N ASP A 87 -0.81 0.62 -1.23
CA ASP A 87 -0.39 0.26 -2.57
C ASP A 87 0.26 1.48 -3.19
N PHE A 88 1.47 1.34 -3.72
CA PHE A 88 2.23 2.48 -4.24
C PHE A 88 3.22 2.08 -5.34
N GLU A 89 3.67 3.09 -6.06
CA GLU A 89 4.62 2.98 -7.17
C GLU A 89 5.56 4.18 -7.21
N SER A 90 6.68 4.03 -7.93
CA SER A 90 7.58 5.12 -8.29
C SER A 90 7.63 5.27 -9.81
N PHE A 91 7.69 6.50 -10.32
CA PHE A 91 7.92 6.76 -11.74
C PHE A 91 9.34 6.41 -12.19
N SER A 92 10.31 6.50 -11.29
CA SER A 92 11.74 6.36 -11.60
C SER A 92 12.32 4.99 -11.30
N THR A 93 11.56 4.13 -10.60
CA THR A 93 12.08 2.84 -10.12
C THR A 93 11.08 1.73 -10.38
N PRO A 94 11.51 0.63 -11.02
CA PRO A 94 10.65 -0.55 -11.23
C PRO A 94 10.10 -1.11 -9.93
N ASN A 95 8.85 -1.58 -9.96
CA ASN A 95 8.19 -2.16 -8.78
C ASN A 95 8.98 -3.30 -8.12
N PRO A 96 9.63 -4.23 -8.89
CA PRO A 96 10.46 -5.26 -8.27
C PRO A 96 11.64 -4.71 -7.48
N ASP A 97 12.25 -3.60 -7.94
CA ASP A 97 13.40 -2.99 -7.26
C ASP A 97 12.97 -2.29 -5.97
N LEU A 98 11.81 -1.61 -5.98
CA LEU A 98 11.18 -1.09 -4.77
C LEU A 98 10.95 -2.21 -3.74
N ALA A 99 10.31 -3.29 -4.17
CA ALA A 99 9.96 -4.40 -3.29
C ALA A 99 11.20 -5.08 -2.70
N LYS A 100 12.23 -5.32 -3.50
CA LYS A 100 13.51 -5.92 -3.04
C LYS A 100 14.22 -5.02 -2.03
N TRP A 101 14.24 -3.71 -2.27
CA TRP A 101 14.86 -2.78 -1.33
C TRP A 101 14.12 -2.74 0.02
N ILE A 102 12.78 -2.71 0.00
CA ILE A 102 11.94 -2.78 1.21
C ILE A 102 12.24 -4.06 1.98
N ALA A 103 12.24 -5.20 1.30
CA ALA A 103 12.51 -6.51 1.90
C ALA A 103 13.85 -6.55 2.63
N LYS A 104 14.87 -5.88 2.10
CA LYS A 104 16.23 -5.85 2.65
C LYS A 104 16.39 -4.85 3.80
N ASN A 105 15.72 -3.69 3.73
CA ASN A 105 16.06 -2.53 4.56
C ASN A 105 15.02 -2.15 5.61
N LEU A 106 13.77 -2.59 5.47
CA LEU A 106 12.67 -2.16 6.35
C LEU A 106 12.06 -3.32 7.16
N GLU A 107 11.46 -2.97 8.29
CA GLU A 107 10.54 -3.82 9.02
C GLU A 107 9.13 -3.61 8.47
N PHE A 108 8.45 -4.69 8.10
CA PHE A 108 7.09 -4.66 7.55
C PHE A 108 6.33 -5.94 7.95
N ASP A 109 5.02 -5.88 7.92
CA ASP A 109 4.19 -7.05 8.18
C ASP A 109 4.04 -7.92 6.93
N GLN A 110 3.56 -7.32 5.84
CA GLN A 110 3.34 -7.99 4.56
C GLN A 110 3.86 -7.13 3.42
N LEU A 111 4.60 -7.74 2.51
CA LEU A 111 5.12 -7.10 1.29
C LEU A 111 4.73 -7.96 0.10
N ILE A 112 3.97 -7.39 -0.83
CA ILE A 112 3.47 -8.10 -2.00
C ILE A 112 3.85 -7.33 -3.26
N LEU A 113 4.54 -7.99 -4.17
CA LEU A 113 4.68 -7.52 -5.54
C LEU A 113 3.43 -7.96 -6.31
N GLU A 114 2.54 -7.00 -6.59
CA GLU A 114 1.24 -7.29 -7.17
C GLU A 114 1.23 -7.08 -8.68
N PHE A 115 0.91 -8.13 -9.42
CA PHE A 115 0.63 -8.13 -10.86
C PHE A 115 1.74 -7.58 -11.75
N TYR A 116 2.99 -7.68 -11.32
CA TYR A 116 4.13 -7.44 -12.20
C TYR A 116 4.19 -8.53 -13.28
N ASP A 117 4.24 -8.12 -14.55
CA ASP A 117 4.17 -9.03 -15.71
C ASP A 117 5.53 -9.58 -16.15
N GLY A 118 6.61 -9.17 -15.49
CA GLY A 118 7.96 -9.58 -15.80
C GLY A 118 8.63 -8.83 -16.97
N LYS A 119 7.94 -7.87 -17.58
CA LYS A 119 8.38 -7.12 -18.76
C LYS A 119 8.32 -5.61 -18.58
N ASP A 120 7.12 -5.07 -18.33
CA ASP A 120 6.92 -3.65 -18.10
C ASP A 120 7.27 -3.31 -16.65
N PRO A 121 8.32 -2.49 -16.40
CA PRO A 121 8.73 -2.08 -15.06
C PRO A 121 7.62 -1.35 -14.28
N ASN A 122 6.63 -0.79 -14.98
CA ASN A 122 5.50 -0.07 -14.40
C ASN A 122 4.22 -0.93 -14.29
N SER A 123 4.28 -2.21 -14.67
CA SER A 123 3.14 -3.10 -14.48
C SER A 123 2.93 -3.46 -13.01
N GLY A 124 1.67 -3.53 -12.58
CA GLY A 124 1.33 -3.82 -11.20
C GLY A 124 1.71 -2.71 -10.23
N TRP A 125 1.93 -3.07 -8.98
CA TRP A 125 2.30 -2.14 -7.89
C TRP A 125 2.95 -2.89 -6.73
N VAL A 126 3.43 -2.14 -5.74
CA VAL A 126 3.92 -2.68 -4.47
C VAL A 126 2.87 -2.45 -3.39
N HIS A 127 2.47 -3.54 -2.73
CA HIS A 127 1.68 -3.51 -1.50
C HIS A 127 2.60 -3.72 -0.31
N CYS A 128 2.53 -2.85 0.69
CA CYS A 128 3.28 -3.01 1.93
C CYS A 128 2.43 -2.60 3.13
N SER A 129 2.53 -3.38 4.20
CA SER A 129 1.83 -3.12 5.46
C SER A 129 2.78 -3.04 6.64
N TYR A 130 2.34 -2.33 7.67
CA TYR A 130 3.05 -2.17 8.94
C TYR A 130 2.08 -2.37 10.11
N ASN A 131 2.48 -3.19 11.09
CA ASN A 131 1.69 -3.47 12.28
C ASN A 131 2.49 -3.06 13.53
N LEU A 132 1.93 -2.14 14.32
CA LEU A 132 2.53 -1.68 15.57
C LEU A 132 2.75 -2.80 16.60
N MET A 133 1.94 -3.85 16.55
CA MET A 133 1.98 -4.96 17.51
C MET A 133 2.94 -6.09 17.09
N GLY A 134 3.62 -5.95 15.97
CA GLY A 134 4.58 -6.91 15.47
C GLY A 134 4.44 -7.19 13.98
N ASN A 135 5.57 -7.33 13.29
CA ASN A 135 5.67 -7.48 11.86
C ASN A 135 6.18 -8.87 11.49
N ARG A 136 5.46 -9.57 10.60
CA ARG A 136 5.77 -10.95 10.19
C ARG A 136 6.86 -11.06 9.12
N LYS A 137 7.20 -9.95 8.45
CA LYS A 137 8.11 -9.94 7.27
C LYS A 137 7.71 -10.92 6.17
N LYS A 138 6.42 -11.07 5.95
CA LYS A 138 5.90 -11.98 4.94
C LYS A 138 6.00 -11.37 3.55
N ILE A 139 6.72 -12.04 2.66
CA ILE A 139 6.93 -11.63 1.27
C ILE A 139 6.13 -12.54 0.35
N MET A 140 5.38 -11.93 -0.59
CA MET A 140 4.58 -12.66 -1.57
C MET A 140 4.63 -11.98 -2.94
N THR A 141 4.22 -12.72 -3.95
CA THR A 141 3.91 -12.23 -5.29
C THR A 141 2.47 -12.59 -5.63
N ALA A 142 1.70 -11.62 -6.11
CA ALA A 142 0.35 -11.84 -6.61
C ALA A 142 0.36 -11.91 -8.14
N LEU A 143 -0.16 -12.98 -8.71
CA LEU A 143 -0.23 -13.23 -10.14
C LEU A 143 -1.68 -13.35 -10.61
N LYS A 144 -1.98 -12.78 -11.77
CA LYS A 144 -3.26 -13.02 -12.46
C LYS A 144 -3.21 -14.37 -13.17
N THR A 145 -4.20 -15.19 -12.93
CA THR A 145 -4.38 -16.47 -13.61
C THR A 145 -5.77 -16.54 -14.24
N LYS A 146 -6.01 -17.54 -15.09
CA LYS A 146 -7.34 -17.77 -15.69
C LYS A 146 -8.43 -18.03 -14.65
N SER A 147 -8.05 -18.54 -13.47
CA SER A 147 -8.95 -18.87 -12.36
C SER A 147 -9.02 -17.78 -11.27
N GLY A 148 -8.37 -16.65 -11.47
CA GLY A 148 -8.35 -15.53 -10.51
C GLY A 148 -6.94 -15.16 -10.07
N VAL A 149 -6.81 -14.59 -8.85
CA VAL A 149 -5.52 -14.16 -8.29
C VAL A 149 -4.88 -15.32 -7.52
N GLN A 150 -3.61 -15.58 -7.82
CA GLN A 150 -2.79 -16.56 -7.10
C GLN A 150 -1.68 -15.84 -6.34
N TYR A 151 -1.56 -16.11 -5.04
CA TYR A 151 -0.47 -15.63 -4.20
C TYR A 151 0.60 -16.71 -4.04
N LYS A 152 1.85 -16.35 -4.30
CA LYS A 152 3.02 -17.22 -4.10
C LYS A 152 3.96 -16.59 -3.08
N ASN A 153 4.59 -17.43 -2.26
CA ASN A 153 5.60 -16.96 -1.30
C ASN A 153 6.86 -16.49 -2.02
N GLY A 154 7.43 -15.40 -1.53
CA GLY A 154 8.64 -14.80 -2.08
C GLY A 154 8.38 -13.99 -3.37
N PHE A 155 9.47 -13.51 -3.97
CA PHE A 155 9.43 -12.86 -5.28
C PHE A 155 9.62 -13.92 -6.36
N VAL A 156 8.57 -14.15 -7.15
CA VAL A 156 8.60 -15.10 -8.26
C VAL A 156 8.27 -14.38 -9.56
N SER A 157 8.88 -14.84 -10.65
CA SER A 157 8.54 -14.38 -12.00
C SER A 157 7.18 -14.93 -12.44
N ALA A 158 6.51 -14.14 -13.23
CA ALA A 158 5.25 -14.53 -13.86
C ALA A 158 5.46 -15.65 -14.89
#